data_d101b28e663dfc1c2c239a801e9e532d
#
_entry.id   d101b28e663dfc1c2c239a801e9e532d
#
_cell.length_a   1.000
_cell.length_b   1.000
_cell.length_c   1.000
_cell.angle_alpha   90.00
_cell.angle_beta   90.00
_cell.angle_gamma   90.00
#
_symmetry.space_group_name_H-M   'P 1'
#
loop_
_entity.id
_entity.type
_entity.pdbx_description
1 polymer ?
#
loop_
_entity_poly.entity_id
_entity_poly.type
_entity_poly.pdbx_seq_one_letter_code
_entity_poly.pdbx_strand_id
1 'polypeptide(L)'
;MANLKDIRDRIKSVKSIQKVTKAMKMVAAAKMRRAQERMEQSRPYSNSLTEVIQHLLPDVEREMLPLLDVRDVNRKAYVVVSADRGLAGAFNTNILKIAQKEIDEFGKENVDLFCIGKKSRDHFKRRDYNIIESHVEFWAEMEFENAMMIGRSIIDHFTSGQVDEIHVVYNYFLNIAHQEVKSESLLPLVYESVEGVTHNRLYKPSKEELVTSLIPRHLNVQMWKYLLESYASEQAARMLSMENATSNAQDMIKDLTLQFNKARQAAITTEMLEIVGGAEALG
;
A
#
# COMPACT_ATOMS: atom_id res chain seq x y z
N MET A 1 -32.07 19.28 26.82
CA MET A 1 -32.65 18.60 25.63
C MET A 1 -31.87 19.04 24.39
N ALA A 2 -31.54 18.12 23.49
CA ALA A 2 -30.86 18.51 22.24
C ALA A 2 -31.78 19.41 21.43
N ASN A 3 -31.28 20.59 21.04
CA ASN A 3 -32.06 21.58 20.29
C ASN A 3 -32.41 20.99 18.91
N LEU A 4 -33.62 21.11 18.45
CA LEU A 4 -34.08 20.67 17.11
C LEU A 4 -33.16 21.16 15.99
N LYS A 5 -32.60 22.35 16.15
CA LYS A 5 -31.63 22.93 15.23
C LYS A 5 -30.34 22.09 15.16
N ASP A 6 -29.82 21.68 16.33
CA ASP A 6 -28.57 20.90 16.42
C ASP A 6 -28.71 19.51 15.73
N ILE A 7 -29.88 18.85 15.94
CA ILE A 7 -30.17 17.58 15.29
C ILE A 7 -30.25 17.75 13.77
N ARG A 8 -30.90 18.81 13.30
CA ARG A 8 -31.00 19.11 11.85
C ARG A 8 -29.65 19.40 11.24
N ASP A 9 -28.79 20.17 11.91
CA ASP A 9 -27.45 20.49 11.43
C ASP A 9 -26.57 19.24 11.41
N ARG A 10 -26.71 18.34 12.39
CA ARG A 10 -26.02 17.03 12.41
C ARG A 10 -26.48 16.13 11.28
N ILE A 11 -27.77 16.05 10.96
CA ILE A 11 -28.28 15.32 9.80
C ILE A 11 -27.65 15.86 8.51
N LYS A 12 -27.56 17.17 8.34
CA LYS A 12 -26.96 17.83 7.18
C LYS A 12 -25.47 17.46 7.05
N SER A 13 -24.74 17.50 8.15
CA SER A 13 -23.32 17.14 8.19
C SER A 13 -23.09 15.68 7.82
N VAL A 14 -23.86 14.72 8.39
CA VAL A 14 -23.74 13.30 8.09
C VAL A 14 -24.14 13.00 6.63
N LYS A 15 -25.14 13.68 6.06
CA LYS A 15 -25.47 13.59 4.63
C LYS A 15 -24.31 14.04 3.74
N SER A 16 -23.57 15.07 4.14
CA SER A 16 -22.39 15.54 3.40
C SER A 16 -21.27 14.51 3.48
N ILE A 17 -21.00 13.95 4.67
CA ILE A 17 -20.02 12.87 4.85
C ILE A 17 -20.37 11.67 3.96
N GLN A 18 -21.63 11.23 3.93
CA GLN A 18 -22.10 10.14 3.08
C GLN A 18 -21.82 10.38 1.60
N LYS A 19 -22.05 11.60 1.10
CA LYS A 19 -21.75 11.96 -0.29
C LYS A 19 -20.26 11.89 -0.59
N VAL A 20 -19.43 12.40 0.32
CA VAL A 20 -17.98 12.41 0.17
C VAL A 20 -17.40 10.97 0.20
N THR A 21 -17.83 10.15 1.16
CA THR A 21 -17.37 8.76 1.26
C THR A 21 -17.79 7.93 0.04
N LYS A 22 -19.01 8.15 -0.47
CA LYS A 22 -19.48 7.52 -1.71
C LYS A 22 -18.64 7.91 -2.92
N ALA A 23 -18.28 9.18 -3.04
CA ALA A 23 -17.39 9.65 -4.12
C ALA A 23 -15.98 9.05 -3.97
N MET A 24 -15.42 9.03 -2.75
CA MET A 24 -14.12 8.41 -2.47
C MET A 24 -14.09 6.91 -2.79
N LYS A 25 -15.18 6.17 -2.50
CA LYS A 25 -15.34 4.77 -2.90
C LYS A 25 -15.19 4.62 -4.42
N MET A 26 -15.90 5.45 -5.21
CA MET A 26 -15.85 5.36 -6.68
C MET A 26 -14.47 5.68 -7.23
N VAL A 27 -13.81 6.70 -6.68
CA VAL A 27 -12.43 7.07 -7.09
C VAL A 27 -11.44 5.96 -6.76
N ALA A 28 -11.54 5.36 -5.56
CA ALA A 28 -10.69 4.24 -5.15
C ALA A 28 -10.89 3.02 -6.06
N ALA A 29 -12.15 2.68 -6.40
CA ALA A 29 -12.45 1.59 -7.32
C ALA A 29 -11.83 1.81 -8.72
N ALA A 30 -11.92 3.03 -9.26
CA ALA A 30 -11.33 3.36 -10.54
C ALA A 30 -9.79 3.28 -10.52
N LYS A 31 -9.15 3.75 -9.44
CA LYS A 31 -7.70 3.68 -9.26
C LYS A 31 -7.21 2.24 -9.10
N MET A 32 -7.92 1.42 -8.32
CA MET A 32 -7.63 0.00 -8.16
C MET A 32 -7.68 -0.73 -9.51
N ARG A 33 -8.74 -0.52 -10.30
CA ARG A 33 -8.86 -1.15 -11.62
C ARG A 33 -7.72 -0.78 -12.55
N ARG A 34 -7.31 0.49 -12.59
CA ARG A 34 -6.15 0.93 -13.39
C ARG A 34 -4.84 0.27 -12.93
N ALA A 35 -4.65 0.10 -11.63
CA ALA A 35 -3.48 -0.60 -11.11
C ALA A 35 -3.48 -2.08 -11.54
N GLN A 36 -4.63 -2.76 -11.48
CA GLN A 36 -4.77 -4.13 -11.96
C GLN A 36 -4.49 -4.27 -13.46
N GLU A 37 -5.03 -3.37 -14.28
CA GLU A 37 -4.76 -3.35 -15.73
C GLU A 37 -3.26 -3.18 -16.02
N ARG A 38 -2.57 -2.29 -15.29
CA ARG A 38 -1.11 -2.11 -15.41
C ARG A 38 -0.34 -3.36 -14.96
N MET A 39 -0.78 -4.05 -13.90
CA MET A 39 -0.19 -5.32 -13.46
C MET A 39 -0.32 -6.39 -14.54
N GLU A 40 -1.51 -6.55 -15.11
CA GLU A 40 -1.76 -7.53 -16.19
C GLU A 40 -0.92 -7.24 -17.44
N GLN A 41 -0.77 -5.97 -17.81
CA GLN A 41 0.07 -5.56 -18.93
C GLN A 41 1.57 -5.81 -18.69
N SER A 42 2.05 -5.73 -17.44
CA SER A 42 3.46 -5.95 -17.12
C SER A 42 3.85 -7.44 -16.99
N ARG A 43 2.88 -8.33 -16.70
CA ARG A 43 3.12 -9.76 -16.50
C ARG A 43 3.85 -10.48 -17.62
N PRO A 44 3.47 -10.33 -18.92
CA PRO A 44 4.16 -11.03 -20.02
C PRO A 44 5.65 -10.66 -20.07
N TYR A 45 5.95 -9.37 -19.94
CA TYR A 45 7.33 -8.89 -19.92
C TYR A 45 8.12 -9.43 -18.72
N SER A 46 7.55 -9.35 -17.52
CA SER A 46 8.19 -9.89 -16.31
C SER A 46 8.49 -11.39 -16.44
N ASN A 47 7.52 -12.17 -16.92
CA ASN A 47 7.69 -13.62 -17.09
C ASN A 47 8.77 -13.95 -18.11
N SER A 48 8.73 -13.31 -19.28
CA SER A 48 9.74 -13.53 -20.32
C SER A 48 11.14 -13.13 -19.86
N LEU A 49 11.25 -12.03 -19.09
CA LEU A 49 12.54 -11.61 -18.55
C LEU A 49 13.08 -12.60 -17.54
N THR A 50 12.24 -13.10 -16.63
CA THR A 50 12.62 -14.15 -15.67
C THR A 50 13.06 -15.42 -16.38
N GLU A 51 12.31 -15.88 -17.39
CA GLU A 51 12.64 -17.06 -18.18
C GLU A 51 14.00 -16.92 -18.90
N VAL A 52 14.25 -15.77 -19.52
CA VAL A 52 15.53 -15.51 -20.20
C VAL A 52 16.69 -15.53 -19.20
N ILE A 53 16.56 -14.91 -18.05
CA ILE A 53 17.59 -14.90 -17.01
C ILE A 53 17.85 -16.33 -16.51
N GLN A 54 16.81 -17.09 -16.19
CA GLN A 54 16.95 -18.49 -15.73
C GLN A 54 17.68 -19.38 -16.74
N HIS A 55 17.51 -19.14 -18.05
CA HIS A 55 18.21 -19.88 -19.10
C HIS A 55 19.67 -19.46 -19.26
N LEU A 56 20.03 -18.24 -18.92
CA LEU A 56 21.36 -17.71 -19.05
C LEU A 56 22.26 -18.02 -17.84
N LEU A 57 21.69 -18.04 -16.65
CA LEU A 57 22.42 -18.15 -15.39
C LEU A 57 23.29 -19.40 -15.23
N PRO A 58 22.90 -20.63 -15.69
CA PRO A 58 23.72 -21.83 -15.52
C PRO A 58 25.07 -21.73 -16.20
N ASP A 59 25.19 -20.89 -17.22
CA ASP A 59 26.38 -20.76 -18.04
C ASP A 59 27.27 -19.55 -17.70
N VAL A 60 26.89 -18.79 -16.62
CA VAL A 60 27.64 -17.60 -16.21
C VAL A 60 28.24 -17.79 -14.83
N GLU A 61 29.49 -17.40 -14.67
CA GLU A 61 30.17 -17.43 -13.37
C GLU A 61 29.52 -16.48 -12.39
N ARG A 62 28.97 -17.01 -11.30
CA ARG A 62 28.20 -16.23 -10.28
C ARG A 62 29.05 -15.13 -9.62
N GLU A 63 30.36 -15.36 -9.55
CA GLU A 63 31.31 -14.40 -8.97
C GLU A 63 31.39 -13.08 -9.75
N MET A 64 30.98 -13.08 -11.02
CA MET A 64 30.89 -11.87 -11.86
C MET A 64 29.58 -11.10 -11.68
N LEU A 65 28.65 -11.63 -10.88
CA LEU A 65 27.30 -11.08 -10.71
C LEU A 65 27.05 -10.65 -9.27
N PRO A 66 27.46 -9.44 -8.86
CA PRO A 66 27.38 -8.97 -7.46
C PRO A 66 25.97 -9.07 -6.86
N LEU A 67 24.93 -9.00 -7.69
CA LEU A 67 23.52 -9.06 -7.25
C LEU A 67 23.03 -10.49 -6.97
N LEU A 68 23.83 -11.51 -7.26
CA LEU A 68 23.59 -12.92 -6.95
C LEU A 68 24.50 -13.45 -5.82
N ASP A 69 25.38 -12.60 -5.32
CA ASP A 69 26.37 -12.97 -4.31
C ASP A 69 25.68 -13.15 -2.94
N VAL A 70 25.67 -14.38 -2.46
CA VAL A 70 25.12 -14.74 -1.15
C VAL A 70 26.20 -14.60 -0.10
N ARG A 71 26.02 -13.67 0.84
CA ARG A 71 26.97 -13.34 1.90
C ARG A 71 26.45 -13.82 3.25
N ASP A 72 27.34 -13.88 4.24
CA ASP A 72 26.94 -14.02 5.64
C ASP A 72 26.17 -12.76 6.07
N VAL A 73 24.97 -12.94 6.56
CA VAL A 73 24.04 -11.85 6.82
C VAL A 73 24.31 -11.20 8.15
N ASN A 74 25.02 -10.06 8.14
CA ASN A 74 25.28 -9.23 9.31
C ASN A 74 24.41 -7.96 9.33
N ARG A 75 24.07 -7.42 8.17
CA ARG A 75 23.23 -6.25 7.99
C ARG A 75 22.16 -6.47 6.95
N LYS A 76 20.94 -6.02 7.23
CA LYS A 76 19.80 -6.10 6.31
C LYS A 76 19.30 -4.73 5.92
N ALA A 77 18.69 -4.64 4.75
CA ALA A 77 17.83 -3.51 4.44
C ALA A 77 16.37 -3.97 4.25
N TYR A 78 15.44 -3.14 4.67
CA TYR A 78 14.02 -3.36 4.43
C TYR A 78 13.44 -2.22 3.60
N VAL A 79 12.80 -2.57 2.51
CA VAL A 79 12.00 -1.66 1.69
C VAL A 79 10.55 -1.79 2.12
N VAL A 80 10.02 -0.81 2.84
CA VAL A 80 8.66 -0.86 3.40
C VAL A 80 7.71 -0.01 2.57
N VAL A 81 6.79 -0.68 1.86
CA VAL A 81 5.86 -0.04 0.91
C VAL A 81 4.53 0.28 1.57
N SER A 82 4.33 1.52 1.99
CA SER A 82 3.11 2.02 2.62
C SER A 82 2.43 3.11 1.78
N ALA A 83 1.25 3.57 2.21
CA ALA A 83 0.57 4.70 1.59
C ALA A 83 1.02 6.05 2.18
N ASP A 84 0.78 7.13 1.42
CA ASP A 84 0.91 8.49 1.95
C ASP A 84 -0.29 8.89 2.83
N ARG A 85 -1.47 8.39 2.52
CA ARG A 85 -2.73 8.80 3.13
C ARG A 85 -3.32 7.70 4.00
N GLY A 86 -4.16 8.09 4.96
CA GLY A 86 -4.99 7.20 5.75
C GLY A 86 -6.32 6.85 5.08
N LEU A 87 -7.29 6.44 5.89
CA LEU A 87 -8.64 6.04 5.48
C LEU A 87 -8.69 4.80 4.55
N ALA A 88 -7.70 3.93 4.69
CA ALA A 88 -7.59 2.65 3.99
C ALA A 88 -7.66 1.46 4.99
N GLY A 89 -8.52 1.55 5.99
CA GLY A 89 -8.66 0.51 7.01
C GLY A 89 -7.35 0.21 7.73
N ALA A 90 -7.05 -1.06 7.89
CA ALA A 90 -5.84 -1.55 8.55
C ALA A 90 -4.60 -1.65 7.63
N PHE A 91 -4.70 -1.26 6.35
CA PHE A 91 -3.65 -1.37 5.35
C PHE A 91 -2.28 -0.91 5.86
N ASN A 92 -2.16 0.35 6.30
CA ASN A 92 -0.89 0.87 6.81
C ASN A 92 -0.48 0.23 8.14
N THR A 93 -1.42 0.01 9.04
CA THR A 93 -1.13 -0.53 10.38
C THR A 93 -0.56 -1.94 10.29
N ASN A 94 -1.12 -2.79 9.43
CA ASN A 94 -0.69 -4.17 9.27
C ASN A 94 0.74 -4.26 8.73
N ILE A 95 1.03 -3.53 7.64
CA ILE A 95 2.39 -3.57 7.05
C ILE A 95 3.45 -3.02 8.01
N LEU A 96 3.15 -1.90 8.68
CA LEU A 96 4.08 -1.30 9.63
C LEU A 96 4.35 -2.21 10.83
N LYS A 97 3.32 -2.91 11.32
CA LYS A 97 3.45 -3.86 12.42
C LYS A 97 4.33 -5.07 12.05
N ILE A 98 4.13 -5.64 10.84
CA ILE A 98 4.89 -6.79 10.37
C ILE A 98 6.34 -6.37 10.11
N ALA A 99 6.56 -5.28 9.36
CA ALA A 99 7.91 -4.78 9.11
C ALA A 99 8.65 -4.45 10.41
N GLN A 100 8.01 -3.78 11.35
CA GLN A 100 8.63 -3.47 12.64
C GLN A 100 9.01 -4.73 13.41
N LYS A 101 8.14 -5.75 13.42
CA LYS A 101 8.40 -7.02 14.10
C LYS A 101 9.63 -7.71 13.53
N GLU A 102 9.72 -7.84 12.20
CA GLU A 102 10.87 -8.49 11.54
C GLU A 102 12.17 -7.72 11.77
N ILE A 103 12.13 -6.38 11.74
CA ILE A 103 13.28 -5.52 11.99
C ILE A 103 13.75 -5.65 13.45
N ASP A 104 12.84 -5.63 14.41
CA ASP A 104 13.16 -5.73 15.82
C ASP A 104 13.69 -7.14 16.19
N GLU A 105 13.18 -8.19 15.53
CA GLU A 105 13.68 -9.57 15.69
C GLU A 105 15.10 -9.77 15.15
N PHE A 106 15.48 -9.06 14.08
CA PHE A 106 16.84 -9.10 13.54
C PHE A 106 17.82 -8.20 14.33
N GLY A 107 17.33 -7.12 14.91
CA GLY A 107 18.12 -6.11 15.60
C GLY A 107 18.15 -4.78 14.84
N LYS A 108 17.43 -3.80 15.38
CA LYS A 108 17.20 -2.47 14.80
C LYS A 108 18.48 -1.75 14.34
N GLU A 109 19.56 -1.93 15.09
CA GLU A 109 20.88 -1.29 14.85
C GLU A 109 21.58 -1.85 13.60
N ASN A 110 21.20 -3.06 13.16
CA ASN A 110 21.77 -3.72 11.99
C ASN A 110 20.88 -3.61 10.75
N VAL A 111 19.88 -2.72 10.79
CA VAL A 111 18.89 -2.59 9.72
C VAL A 111 18.87 -1.19 9.14
N ASP A 112 18.94 -1.14 7.82
CA ASP A 112 18.75 0.07 7.01
C ASP A 112 17.34 0.07 6.40
N LEU A 113 16.69 1.24 6.32
CA LEU A 113 15.32 1.35 5.84
C LEU A 113 15.20 2.22 4.60
N PHE A 114 14.50 1.69 3.60
CA PHE A 114 13.95 2.42 2.47
C PHE A 114 12.43 2.57 2.67
N CYS A 115 11.98 3.77 2.96
CA CYS A 115 10.58 4.03 3.25
C CYS A 115 9.85 4.50 1.99
N ILE A 116 8.92 3.70 1.49
CA ILE A 116 8.05 4.07 0.37
C ILE A 116 6.68 4.44 0.95
N GLY A 117 6.31 5.71 0.77
CA GLY A 117 5.11 6.30 1.34
C GLY A 117 5.33 6.99 2.69
N LYS A 118 4.53 8.02 2.91
CA LYS A 118 4.63 8.90 4.08
C LYS A 118 4.39 8.17 5.41
N LYS A 119 3.52 7.14 5.39
CA LYS A 119 3.16 6.42 6.63
C LYS A 119 4.30 5.57 7.16
N SER A 120 5.09 4.90 6.32
CA SER A 120 6.30 4.17 6.74
C SER A 120 7.37 5.15 7.23
N ARG A 121 7.69 6.19 6.45
CA ARG A 121 8.65 7.21 6.86
C ARG A 121 8.33 7.80 8.23
N ASP A 122 7.11 8.29 8.44
CA ASP A 122 6.70 8.96 9.68
C ASP A 122 6.66 7.97 10.88
N HIS A 123 6.33 6.70 10.63
CA HIS A 123 6.31 5.67 11.66
C HIS A 123 7.70 5.33 12.18
N PHE A 124 8.63 5.05 11.26
CA PHE A 124 9.99 4.66 11.61
C PHE A 124 10.85 5.84 12.08
N LYS A 125 10.67 7.02 11.48
CA LYS A 125 11.35 8.25 11.93
C LYS A 125 11.07 8.60 13.40
N ARG A 126 9.82 8.46 13.85
CA ARG A 126 9.44 8.74 15.26
C ARG A 126 10.01 7.75 16.27
N ARG A 127 10.55 6.65 15.81
CA ARG A 127 11.13 5.57 16.62
C ARG A 127 12.63 5.44 16.44
N ASP A 128 13.24 6.43 15.80
CA ASP A 128 14.69 6.51 15.59
C ASP A 128 15.28 5.28 14.88
N TYR A 129 14.59 4.77 13.84
CA TYR A 129 15.16 3.77 12.93
C TYR A 129 16.04 4.45 11.88
N ASN A 130 17.05 3.72 11.38
CA ASN A 130 17.97 4.23 10.37
C ASN A 130 17.28 4.24 8.99
N ILE A 131 16.77 5.40 8.58
CA ILE A 131 16.14 5.60 7.27
C ILE A 131 17.19 6.16 6.31
N ILE A 132 17.58 5.36 5.33
CA ILE A 132 18.52 5.73 4.28
C ILE A 132 17.85 6.66 3.26
N GLU A 133 16.67 6.27 2.80
CA GLU A 133 15.94 7.01 1.77
C GLU A 133 14.43 6.92 1.99
N SER A 134 13.70 7.96 1.52
CA SER A 134 12.24 7.96 1.58
C SER A 134 11.63 8.55 0.32
N HIS A 135 10.74 7.79 -0.33
CA HIS A 135 9.97 8.20 -1.50
C HIS A 135 8.51 8.42 -1.10
N VAL A 136 8.05 9.65 -1.25
CA VAL A 136 6.70 10.08 -0.84
C VAL A 136 6.02 10.90 -1.94
N GLU A 137 4.69 10.98 -1.89
CA GLU A 137 3.87 11.87 -2.72
C GLU A 137 3.89 11.59 -4.25
N PHE A 138 4.37 10.42 -4.68
CA PHE A 138 4.40 10.02 -6.10
C PHE A 138 3.22 9.11 -6.53
N TRP A 139 2.42 8.61 -5.61
CA TRP A 139 1.35 7.64 -5.89
C TRP A 139 0.26 8.13 -6.86
N ALA A 140 0.08 9.44 -7.00
CA ALA A 140 -0.91 10.01 -7.89
C ALA A 140 -0.50 9.89 -9.37
N GLU A 141 0.79 10.02 -9.62
CA GLU A 141 1.45 9.99 -10.94
C GLU A 141 2.53 8.91 -10.97
N MET A 142 2.20 7.74 -10.40
CA MET A 142 3.14 6.63 -10.31
C MET A 142 3.45 6.08 -11.70
N GLU A 143 4.72 6.15 -12.10
CA GLU A 143 5.26 5.67 -13.37
C GLU A 143 6.40 4.67 -13.13
N PHE A 144 6.77 3.92 -14.18
CA PHE A 144 7.86 2.93 -14.10
C PHE A 144 9.22 3.56 -13.72
N GLU A 145 9.42 4.83 -14.04
CA GLU A 145 10.60 5.61 -13.65
C GLU A 145 10.78 5.69 -12.14
N ASN A 146 9.70 5.74 -11.38
CA ASN A 146 9.77 5.71 -9.91
C ASN A 146 10.35 4.38 -9.42
N ALA A 147 9.93 3.26 -10.04
CA ALA A 147 10.49 1.95 -9.71
C ALA A 147 11.97 1.83 -10.09
N MET A 148 12.38 2.39 -11.22
CA MET A 148 13.79 2.43 -11.64
C MET A 148 14.66 3.27 -10.70
N MET A 149 14.16 4.41 -10.23
CA MET A 149 14.87 5.28 -9.30
C MET A 149 15.10 4.56 -7.95
N ILE A 150 14.03 3.98 -7.41
CA ILE A 150 14.10 3.20 -6.16
C ILE A 150 15.00 1.99 -6.34
N GLY A 151 14.83 1.24 -7.45
CA GLY A 151 15.64 0.07 -7.76
C GLY A 151 17.13 0.37 -7.88
N ARG A 152 17.50 1.49 -8.49
CA ARG A 152 18.90 1.93 -8.58
C ARG A 152 19.49 2.19 -7.20
N SER A 153 18.79 2.94 -6.36
CA SER A 153 19.26 3.23 -4.99
C SER A 153 19.46 1.94 -4.16
N ILE A 154 18.55 0.98 -4.29
CA ILE A 154 18.64 -0.34 -3.64
C ILE A 154 19.84 -1.12 -4.17
N ILE A 155 20.05 -1.17 -5.50
CA ILE A 155 21.18 -1.85 -6.13
C ILE A 155 22.50 -1.25 -5.67
N ASP A 156 22.63 0.08 -5.69
CA ASP A 156 23.84 0.80 -5.28
C ASP A 156 24.17 0.52 -3.79
N HIS A 157 23.15 0.47 -2.93
CA HIS A 157 23.31 0.19 -1.50
C HIS A 157 23.79 -1.26 -1.25
N PHE A 158 23.27 -2.23 -1.99
CA PHE A 158 23.68 -3.63 -1.90
C PHE A 158 25.09 -3.86 -2.48
N THR A 159 25.37 -3.31 -3.66
CA THR A 159 26.65 -3.51 -4.35
C THR A 159 27.81 -2.81 -3.65
N SER A 160 27.55 -1.72 -2.92
CA SER A 160 28.54 -1.05 -2.07
C SER A 160 28.90 -1.83 -0.79
N GLY A 161 28.26 -2.98 -0.54
CA GLY A 161 28.54 -3.82 0.63
C GLY A 161 28.03 -3.23 1.97
N GLN A 162 27.10 -2.27 1.93
CA GLN A 162 26.53 -1.69 3.15
C GLN A 162 25.55 -2.64 3.83
N VAL A 163 24.92 -3.52 3.04
CA VAL A 163 24.00 -4.56 3.50
C VAL A 163 24.22 -5.85 2.74
N ASP A 164 23.91 -6.97 3.38
CA ASP A 164 24.11 -8.33 2.87
C ASP A 164 22.83 -8.92 2.30
N GLU A 165 21.67 -8.41 2.73
CA GLU A 165 20.36 -8.87 2.29
C GLU A 165 19.36 -7.72 2.26
N ILE A 166 18.47 -7.72 1.26
CA ILE A 166 17.41 -6.72 1.13
C ILE A 166 16.06 -7.41 1.01
N HIS A 167 15.15 -7.07 1.91
CA HIS A 167 13.76 -7.52 1.91
C HIS A 167 12.80 -6.42 1.49
N VAL A 168 11.73 -6.80 0.79
CA VAL A 168 10.62 -5.89 0.47
C VAL A 168 9.39 -6.34 1.24
N VAL A 169 8.87 -5.45 2.07
CA VAL A 169 7.61 -5.65 2.79
C VAL A 169 6.53 -4.83 2.08
N TYR A 170 5.55 -5.53 1.54
CA TYR A 170 4.50 -4.93 0.73
C TYR A 170 3.15 -5.62 0.94
N ASN A 171 2.07 -5.02 0.46
CA ASN A 171 0.75 -5.63 0.49
C ASN A 171 0.46 -6.32 -0.85
N TYR A 172 0.41 -7.65 -0.83
CA TYR A 172 0.01 -8.49 -1.95
C TYR A 172 -1.51 -8.42 -2.16
N PHE A 173 -1.92 -8.19 -3.39
CA PHE A 173 -3.33 -8.11 -3.76
C PHE A 173 -3.90 -9.48 -4.13
N LEU A 174 -4.64 -10.10 -3.22
CA LEU A 174 -5.38 -11.33 -3.50
C LEU A 174 -6.72 -11.03 -4.17
N ASN A 175 -7.53 -10.20 -3.53
CA ASN A 175 -8.82 -9.73 -4.04
C ASN A 175 -9.25 -8.47 -3.26
N ILE A 176 -10.42 -7.92 -3.59
CA ILE A 176 -10.93 -6.69 -2.98
C ILE A 176 -11.11 -6.82 -1.45
N ALA A 177 -11.49 -8.00 -0.96
CA ALA A 177 -11.77 -8.22 0.46
C ALA A 177 -10.50 -8.61 1.25
N HIS A 178 -9.52 -9.23 0.59
CA HIS A 178 -8.33 -9.78 1.23
C HIS A 178 -7.06 -9.25 0.60
N GLN A 179 -6.27 -8.56 1.40
CA GLN A 179 -4.90 -8.15 1.12
C GLN A 179 -3.99 -8.80 2.17
N GLU A 180 -2.88 -9.32 1.74
CA GLU A 180 -1.90 -10.00 2.57
C GLU A 180 -0.59 -9.20 2.61
N VAL A 181 -0.04 -9.00 3.80
CA VAL A 181 1.30 -8.43 3.91
C VAL A 181 2.31 -9.53 3.66
N LYS A 182 3.19 -9.33 2.69
CA LYS A 182 4.30 -10.23 2.39
C LYS A 182 5.62 -9.54 2.63
N SER A 183 6.58 -10.32 3.09
CA SER A 183 7.99 -9.97 3.17
C SER A 183 8.74 -10.93 2.26
N GLU A 184 9.35 -10.41 1.21
CA GLU A 184 10.07 -11.21 0.23
C GLU A 184 11.52 -10.73 0.13
N SER A 185 12.47 -11.66 0.06
CA SER A 185 13.87 -11.31 -0.23
C SER A 185 13.97 -10.81 -1.68
N LEU A 186 14.52 -9.62 -1.84
CA LEU A 186 14.77 -9.01 -3.15
C LEU A 186 16.20 -9.23 -3.60
N LEU A 187 17.15 -9.10 -2.68
CA LEU A 187 18.58 -9.31 -2.91
C LEU A 187 19.21 -10.09 -1.74
N PRO A 188 20.14 -11.00 -2.03
CA PRO A 188 20.58 -11.45 -3.34
C PRO A 188 19.49 -12.17 -4.13
N LEU A 189 19.55 -12.08 -5.46
CA LEU A 189 18.63 -12.83 -6.32
C LEU A 189 18.94 -14.32 -6.28
N VAL A 190 17.94 -15.11 -5.87
CA VAL A 190 18.04 -16.57 -5.90
C VAL A 190 17.19 -17.09 -7.05
N TYR A 191 17.83 -17.74 -8.00
CA TYR A 191 17.16 -18.45 -9.09
C TYR A 191 17.30 -19.94 -8.90
N GLU A 192 16.19 -20.66 -9.01
CA GLU A 192 16.23 -22.11 -9.13
C GLU A 192 16.85 -22.48 -10.49
N SER A 193 17.89 -23.31 -10.49
CA SER A 193 18.47 -23.82 -11.72
C SER A 193 17.46 -24.72 -12.42
N VAL A 194 17.06 -24.35 -13.62
CA VAL A 194 16.26 -25.24 -14.48
C VAL A 194 17.21 -26.25 -15.10
N GLU A 195 17.28 -27.43 -14.50
CA GLU A 195 18.05 -28.52 -15.08
C GLU A 195 17.37 -28.98 -16.39
N GLY A 196 18.12 -29.05 -17.49
CA GLY A 196 17.77 -29.84 -18.66
C GLY A 196 17.42 -29.12 -19.97
N VAL A 197 17.57 -27.81 -20.09
CA VAL A 197 17.29 -27.09 -21.34
C VAL A 197 18.55 -26.46 -21.91
N THR A 198 19.47 -27.27 -22.43
CA THR A 198 20.56 -26.80 -23.30
C THR A 198 20.00 -26.50 -24.69
N HIS A 199 19.45 -25.33 -24.88
CA HIS A 199 19.22 -24.82 -26.22
C HIS A 199 20.52 -24.18 -26.74
N ASN A 200 21.02 -24.69 -27.85
CA ASN A 200 22.17 -24.15 -28.57
C ASN A 200 21.75 -22.81 -29.23
N ARG A 201 21.49 -21.78 -28.42
CA ARG A 201 21.12 -20.44 -28.89
C ARG A 201 22.38 -19.60 -29.04
N LEU A 202 22.51 -18.90 -30.16
CA LEU A 202 23.53 -17.87 -30.34
C LEU A 202 23.11 -16.59 -29.62
N TYR A 203 23.93 -16.16 -28.66
CA TYR A 203 23.74 -14.92 -27.93
C TYR A 203 24.69 -13.84 -28.44
N LYS A 204 24.21 -12.62 -28.57
CA LYS A 204 25.00 -11.43 -28.90
C LYS A 204 24.61 -10.29 -27.94
N PRO A 205 25.57 -9.61 -27.29
CA PRO A 205 27.04 -9.78 -27.47
C PRO A 205 27.60 -11.04 -26.82
N SER A 206 27.52 -11.23 -25.52
CA SER A 206 27.88 -12.47 -24.78
C SER A 206 26.79 -12.78 -23.75
N LYS A 207 26.82 -13.99 -23.15
CA LYS A 207 25.87 -14.36 -22.09
C LYS A 207 26.09 -13.51 -20.85
N GLU A 208 27.32 -13.26 -20.46
CA GLU A 208 27.73 -12.47 -19.30
C GLU A 208 27.25 -11.03 -19.41
N GLU A 209 27.46 -10.39 -20.56
CA GLU A 209 27.00 -9.01 -20.79
C GLU A 209 25.48 -8.90 -20.80
N LEU A 210 24.80 -9.90 -21.38
CA LEU A 210 23.34 -9.96 -21.35
C LEU A 210 22.83 -10.09 -19.93
N VAL A 211 23.32 -11.04 -19.14
CA VAL A 211 22.88 -11.23 -17.75
C VAL A 211 23.15 -9.98 -16.92
N THR A 212 24.34 -9.40 -17.03
CA THR A 212 24.69 -8.15 -16.32
C THR A 212 23.73 -7.01 -16.65
N SER A 213 23.24 -6.93 -17.89
CA SER A 213 22.28 -5.90 -18.30
C SER A 213 20.84 -6.21 -17.92
N LEU A 214 20.47 -7.50 -17.87
CA LEU A 214 19.10 -7.95 -17.63
C LEU A 214 18.73 -7.97 -16.12
N ILE A 215 19.69 -8.32 -15.26
CA ILE A 215 19.45 -8.40 -13.81
C ILE A 215 18.94 -7.07 -13.22
N PRO A 216 19.56 -5.90 -13.44
CA PRO A 216 19.03 -4.63 -12.96
C PRO A 216 17.65 -4.31 -13.53
N ARG A 217 17.38 -4.68 -14.78
CA ARG A 217 16.04 -4.53 -15.38
C ARG A 217 15.00 -5.40 -14.69
N HIS A 218 15.38 -6.64 -14.37
CA HIS A 218 14.51 -7.55 -13.62
C HIS A 218 14.17 -6.99 -12.24
N LEU A 219 15.13 -6.47 -11.51
CA LEU A 219 14.91 -5.82 -10.21
C LEU A 219 13.97 -4.63 -10.31
N ASN A 220 14.13 -3.79 -11.34
CA ASN A 220 13.22 -2.66 -11.58
C ASN A 220 11.78 -3.14 -11.88
N VAL A 221 11.63 -4.23 -12.62
CA VAL A 221 10.32 -4.82 -12.91
C VAL A 221 9.69 -5.44 -11.67
N GLN A 222 10.49 -6.12 -10.82
CA GLN A 222 10.02 -6.63 -9.53
C GLN A 222 9.58 -5.48 -8.60
N MET A 223 10.39 -4.43 -8.51
CA MET A 223 10.01 -3.24 -7.74
C MET A 223 8.71 -2.62 -8.25
N TRP A 224 8.56 -2.51 -9.58
CA TRP A 224 7.32 -2.03 -10.19
C TRP A 224 6.11 -2.89 -9.81
N LYS A 225 6.27 -4.20 -9.83
CA LYS A 225 5.24 -5.15 -9.38
C LYS A 225 4.85 -4.88 -7.93
N TYR A 226 5.80 -4.75 -7.00
CA TYR A 226 5.51 -4.49 -5.59
C TYR A 226 4.77 -3.16 -5.37
N LEU A 227 5.15 -2.12 -6.12
CA LEU A 227 4.47 -0.83 -6.07
C LEU A 227 3.02 -0.94 -6.56
N LEU A 228 2.78 -1.60 -7.69
CA LEU A 228 1.45 -1.79 -8.25
C LEU A 228 0.54 -2.63 -7.34
N GLU A 229 1.05 -3.74 -6.82
CA GLU A 229 0.31 -4.61 -5.91
C GLU A 229 -0.06 -3.90 -4.62
N SER A 230 0.89 -3.17 -4.03
CA SER A 230 0.65 -2.39 -2.82
C SER A 230 -0.35 -1.26 -3.08
N TYR A 231 -0.27 -0.59 -4.23
CA TYR A 231 -1.21 0.46 -4.61
C TYR A 231 -2.62 -0.08 -4.86
N ALA A 232 -2.75 -1.21 -5.57
CA ALA A 232 -4.04 -1.87 -5.77
C ALA A 232 -4.67 -2.29 -4.44
N SER A 233 -3.88 -2.86 -3.54
CA SER A 233 -4.27 -3.25 -2.18
C SER A 233 -4.73 -2.05 -1.35
N GLU A 234 -4.01 -0.93 -1.40
CA GLU A 234 -4.40 0.32 -0.74
C GLU A 234 -5.75 0.83 -1.24
N GLN A 235 -5.95 0.86 -2.56
CA GLN A 235 -7.20 1.35 -3.14
C GLN A 235 -8.37 0.40 -2.85
N ALA A 236 -8.17 -0.91 -2.81
CA ALA A 236 -9.17 -1.89 -2.40
C ALA A 236 -9.58 -1.70 -0.92
N ALA A 237 -8.60 -1.60 -0.03
CA ALA A 237 -8.84 -1.35 1.39
C ALA A 237 -9.56 -0.01 1.63
N ARG A 238 -9.19 1.04 0.87
CA ARG A 238 -9.87 2.33 0.91
C ARG A 238 -11.30 2.22 0.39
N MET A 239 -11.54 1.54 -0.71
CA MET A 239 -12.87 1.33 -1.28
C MET A 239 -13.80 0.66 -0.27
N LEU A 240 -13.36 -0.41 0.39
CA LEU A 240 -14.11 -1.14 1.40
C LEU A 240 -14.37 -0.27 2.64
N SER A 241 -13.35 0.47 3.10
CA SER A 241 -13.50 1.40 4.24
C SER A 241 -14.49 2.51 3.96
N MET A 242 -14.52 3.06 2.75
CA MET A 242 -15.47 4.09 2.33
C MET A 242 -16.88 3.53 2.13
N GLU A 243 -17.01 2.27 1.72
CA GLU A 243 -18.30 1.57 1.67
C GLU A 243 -18.91 1.46 3.05
N ASN A 244 -18.15 0.94 4.01
CA ASN A 244 -18.59 0.81 5.41
C ASN A 244 -18.94 2.17 6.01
N ALA A 245 -18.12 3.20 5.77
CA ALA A 245 -18.38 4.55 6.22
C ALA A 245 -19.66 5.14 5.60
N THR A 246 -19.96 4.84 4.34
CA THR A 246 -21.18 5.29 3.65
C THR A 246 -22.41 4.61 4.22
N SER A 247 -22.36 3.30 4.49
CA SER A 247 -23.44 2.53 5.13
C SER A 247 -23.70 3.04 6.55
N ASN A 248 -22.66 3.19 7.37
CA ASN A 248 -22.78 3.71 8.73
C ASN A 248 -23.37 5.12 8.75
N ALA A 249 -22.98 5.99 7.80
CA ALA A 249 -23.58 7.31 7.67
C ALA A 249 -25.07 7.25 7.33
N GLN A 250 -25.48 6.29 6.48
CA GLN A 250 -26.90 6.10 6.14
C GLN A 250 -27.73 5.67 7.36
N ASP A 251 -27.24 4.76 8.17
CA ASP A 251 -27.93 4.31 9.38
C ASP A 251 -28.00 5.43 10.42
N MET A 252 -26.92 6.19 10.59
CA MET A 252 -26.91 7.36 11.46
C MET A 252 -27.93 8.43 11.01
N ILE A 253 -28.15 8.64 9.71
CA ILE A 253 -29.16 9.54 9.18
C ILE A 253 -30.57 9.06 9.55
N LYS A 254 -30.85 7.75 9.47
CA LYS A 254 -32.14 7.18 9.88
C LYS A 254 -32.39 7.42 11.35
N ASP A 255 -31.43 7.13 12.22
CA ASP A 255 -31.54 7.31 13.67
C ASP A 255 -31.73 8.76 14.06
N LEU A 256 -30.94 9.66 13.49
CA LEU A 256 -31.07 11.09 13.73
C LEU A 256 -32.42 11.64 13.24
N THR A 257 -32.94 11.09 12.14
CA THR A 257 -34.28 11.50 11.63
C THR A 257 -35.40 11.06 12.58
N LEU A 258 -35.30 9.86 13.15
CA LEU A 258 -36.23 9.39 14.19
C LEU A 258 -36.18 10.28 15.44
N GLN A 259 -34.95 10.60 15.91
CA GLN A 259 -34.75 11.50 17.05
C GLN A 259 -35.32 12.91 16.78
N PHE A 260 -35.09 13.45 15.59
CA PHE A 260 -35.62 14.73 15.16
C PHE A 260 -37.15 14.74 15.18
N ASN A 261 -37.80 13.71 14.64
CA ASN A 261 -39.27 13.62 14.61
C ASN A 261 -39.85 13.51 16.03
N LYS A 262 -39.24 12.71 16.93
CA LYS A 262 -39.64 12.61 18.33
C LYS A 262 -39.50 13.96 19.06
N ALA A 263 -38.35 14.61 18.91
CA ALA A 263 -38.10 15.92 19.53
C ALA A 263 -39.05 16.99 18.98
N ARG A 264 -39.33 16.96 17.68
CA ARG A 264 -40.34 17.87 17.07
C ARG A 264 -41.75 17.67 17.63
N GLN A 265 -42.20 16.41 17.74
CA GLN A 265 -43.51 16.10 18.33
C GLN A 265 -43.59 16.57 19.78
N ALA A 266 -42.53 16.30 20.57
CA ALA A 266 -42.49 16.77 21.96
C ALA A 266 -42.56 18.32 22.07
N ALA A 267 -41.80 19.02 21.21
CA ALA A 267 -41.80 20.47 21.16
C ALA A 267 -43.19 21.04 20.81
N ILE A 268 -43.84 20.47 19.78
CA ILE A 268 -45.21 20.86 19.39
C ILE A 268 -46.21 20.62 20.54
N THR A 269 -46.10 19.45 21.22
CA THR A 269 -46.99 19.14 22.36
C THR A 269 -46.78 20.12 23.50
N THR A 270 -45.54 20.47 23.84
CA THR A 270 -45.21 21.46 24.87
C THR A 270 -45.76 22.83 24.51
N GLU A 271 -45.57 23.28 23.26
CA GLU A 271 -46.09 24.56 22.77
C GLU A 271 -47.64 24.62 22.84
N MET A 272 -48.33 23.53 22.46
CA MET A 272 -49.76 23.39 22.58
C MET A 272 -50.22 23.49 24.07
N LEU A 273 -49.54 22.77 24.97
CA LEU A 273 -49.86 22.82 26.40
C LEU A 273 -49.63 24.21 27.00
N GLU A 274 -48.58 24.90 26.58
CA GLU A 274 -48.32 26.28 26.99
C GLU A 274 -49.41 27.25 26.50
N ILE A 275 -49.89 27.09 25.26
CA ILE A 275 -50.99 27.90 24.71
C ILE A 275 -52.30 27.62 25.45
N VAL A 276 -52.67 26.36 25.68
CA VAL A 276 -53.92 25.98 26.42
C VAL A 276 -53.84 26.44 27.85
N GLY A 277 -52.72 26.22 28.56
CA GLY A 277 -52.57 26.69 29.95
C GLY A 277 -52.54 28.21 30.07
N GLY A 278 -52.00 28.93 29.06
CA GLY A 278 -52.06 30.37 29.00
C GLY A 278 -53.50 30.92 28.78
N ALA A 279 -54.27 30.22 27.94
CA ALA A 279 -55.68 30.59 27.71
C ALA A 279 -56.52 30.33 28.92
N GLU A 280 -56.33 29.25 29.68
CA GLU A 280 -57.04 28.90 30.91
C GLU A 280 -56.68 29.82 32.07
N ALA A 281 -55.54 30.44 32.09
CA ALA A 281 -55.08 31.41 33.08
C ALA A 281 -55.69 32.87 32.86
N LEU A 282 -56.21 33.13 31.65
CA LEU A 282 -56.80 34.43 31.26
C LEU A 282 -58.32 34.45 31.28
N GLY A 283 -59.00 33.33 31.47
CA GLY A 283 -60.45 33.21 31.63
C GLY A 283 -60.81 32.92 33.03
#